data_3be6b617934deac144b83d1fcf757fdb
#
_entry.id   3be6b617934deac144b83d1fcf757fdb
#
_cell.length_a   1.000
_cell.length_b   1.000
_cell.length_c   1.000
_cell.angle_alpha   90.00
_cell.angle_beta   90.00
_cell.angle_gamma   90.00
#
_symmetry.space_group_name_H-M   'P 1'
#
loop_
_entity.id
_entity.type
_entity.pdbx_description
1 polymer ?
#
loop_
_entity_poly.entity_id
_entity_poly.type
_entity_poly.pdbx_seq_one_letter_code
_entity_poly.pdbx_strand_id
1 'polypeptide(L)'
;MNKPVLTITLILSLLLAVGQTVSAFNVVIDAGHGGKDPGACGALTTEKALNLAVAQRLNKLLKDSCKDVNVYMTRTTDVFLTLQERANFVNKHNADLFICIHANSAENKKMNGAETYTLGLHKLDSNFDVAKRENSVIMLEDNYQTTYQGFDPNSVESYIMFEFMQDSYLDKSLQFASLVQQQLSGKCERADRGVRQAGFWVLHKSACPSVLVEMGFVSNPDEEKYLVSEKGKQQTAEAIYEAFVAYKNSLEKKSQSVAKSSKEDDEKAVEEQPKEQKKQDTKKADTKKTDKKQAEQKKSDEKKQAEQKKSDNKTTEAKADKQPSQPKQTAQPAQTKQKKEEKKPVFRVQIFSVTKELKAGDASFKGLKGCKYTKDGNYLKYTYGEEQSYEKIKKVRDELQKKFKDCFIVAFLDGEQIYVKDALKMIKDK
;
A
#
# COMPACT_ATOMS: atom_id res chain seq x y z
N MET A 1 -14.92 -54.51 30.85
CA MET A 1 -13.99 -54.36 29.70
C MET A 1 -14.15 -52.94 29.14
N ASN A 2 -13.06 -52.29 28.74
CA ASN A 2 -12.92 -51.00 28.07
C ASN A 2 -12.57 -49.75 28.90
N LYS A 3 -11.83 -49.89 29.99
CA LYS A 3 -11.19 -48.73 30.65
C LYS A 3 -9.97 -48.12 29.91
N PRO A 4 -9.16 -48.86 29.10
CA PRO A 4 -7.99 -48.23 28.44
C PRO A 4 -8.33 -47.33 27.24
N VAL A 5 -9.43 -47.58 26.52
CA VAL A 5 -9.81 -46.77 25.35
C VAL A 5 -10.28 -45.39 25.74
N LEU A 6 -11.02 -45.26 26.85
CA LEU A 6 -11.50 -43.99 27.37
C LEU A 6 -10.34 -43.09 27.87
N THR A 7 -9.31 -43.70 28.44
CA THR A 7 -8.13 -42.98 28.95
C THR A 7 -7.24 -42.45 27.81
N ILE A 8 -7.10 -43.21 26.72
CA ILE A 8 -6.34 -42.81 25.54
C ILE A 8 -7.04 -41.67 24.80
N THR A 9 -8.37 -41.68 24.68
CA THR A 9 -9.15 -40.62 24.07
C THR A 9 -9.08 -39.32 24.89
N LEU A 10 -9.07 -39.43 26.22
CA LEU A 10 -8.94 -38.25 27.10
C LEU A 10 -7.53 -37.62 27.05
N ILE A 11 -6.49 -38.46 26.94
CA ILE A 11 -5.10 -37.97 26.79
C ILE A 11 -4.88 -37.35 25.40
N LEU A 12 -5.47 -37.90 24.34
CA LEU A 12 -5.38 -37.36 22.99
C LEU A 12 -6.14 -36.04 22.85
N SER A 13 -7.29 -35.88 23.53
CA SER A 13 -8.01 -34.60 23.58
C SER A 13 -7.30 -33.55 24.43
N LEU A 14 -6.55 -33.94 25.46
CA LEU A 14 -5.74 -33.03 26.27
C LEU A 14 -4.46 -32.60 25.53
N LEU A 15 -3.89 -33.43 24.67
CA LEU A 15 -2.74 -33.08 23.81
C LEU A 15 -3.14 -32.17 22.64
N LEU A 16 -4.38 -32.22 22.17
CA LEU A 16 -4.91 -31.27 21.17
C LEU A 16 -5.26 -29.90 21.76
N ALA A 17 -5.34 -29.78 23.08
CA ALA A 17 -5.49 -28.49 23.77
C ALA A 17 -4.16 -27.74 24.00
N VAL A 18 -3.02 -28.28 23.50
CA VAL A 18 -1.72 -27.59 23.56
C VAL A 18 -1.72 -26.45 22.55
N GLY A 19 -2.16 -25.31 23.05
CA GLY A 19 -1.61 -24.01 22.71
C GLY A 19 -1.56 -23.69 21.21
N GLN A 20 -2.64 -23.13 20.65
CA GLN A 20 -2.46 -22.10 19.66
C GLN A 20 -1.61 -21.01 20.32
N THR A 21 -0.32 -20.99 20.04
CA THR A 21 0.52 -19.85 20.38
C THR A 21 -0.05 -18.65 19.62
N VAL A 22 -0.84 -17.85 20.31
CA VAL A 22 -1.26 -16.55 19.78
C VAL A 22 0.03 -15.80 19.51
N SER A 23 0.37 -15.61 18.26
CA SER A 23 1.52 -14.79 17.88
C SER A 23 1.32 -13.41 18.50
N ALA A 24 2.31 -12.92 19.22
CA ALA A 24 2.24 -11.58 19.79
C ALA A 24 2.03 -10.54 18.68
N PHE A 25 1.17 -9.56 18.92
CA PHE A 25 0.88 -8.48 17.98
C PHE A 25 2.08 -7.52 17.90
N ASN A 26 2.64 -7.34 16.71
CA ASN A 26 3.84 -6.53 16.51
C ASN A 26 3.45 -5.09 16.14
N VAL A 27 3.82 -4.12 16.97
CA VAL A 27 3.63 -2.69 16.73
C VAL A 27 4.99 -2.04 16.49
N VAL A 28 5.11 -1.30 15.39
CA VAL A 28 6.25 -0.42 15.16
C VAL A 28 5.81 1.03 15.32
N ILE A 29 6.50 1.76 16.18
CA ILE A 29 6.35 3.20 16.40
C ILE A 29 7.52 3.90 15.71
N ASP A 30 7.21 4.83 14.82
CA ASP A 30 8.19 5.70 14.19
C ASP A 30 8.07 7.11 14.77
N ALA A 31 9.17 7.60 15.32
CA ALA A 31 9.31 9.01 15.64
C ALA A 31 9.85 9.72 14.40
N GLY A 32 9.00 10.43 13.65
CA GLY A 32 9.40 11.11 12.42
C GLY A 32 10.60 12.02 12.62
N HIS A 33 11.37 12.26 11.53
CA HIS A 33 12.59 13.08 11.53
C HIS A 33 13.71 12.56 12.45
N GLY A 34 14.71 13.38 12.76
CA GLY A 34 15.81 13.03 13.66
C GLY A 34 17.20 13.37 13.13
N GLY A 35 18.17 13.56 14.02
CA GLY A 35 19.53 13.91 13.68
C GLY A 35 19.62 15.20 12.88
N LYS A 36 20.14 15.13 11.64
CA LYS A 36 20.29 16.28 10.72
C LYS A 36 18.95 16.80 10.15
N ASP A 37 17.87 16.04 10.28
CA ASP A 37 16.52 16.43 9.87
C ASP A 37 15.72 16.92 11.09
N PRO A 38 15.53 18.22 11.28
CA PRO A 38 14.79 18.77 12.41
C PRO A 38 13.28 18.60 12.27
N GLY A 39 12.76 18.33 11.05
CA GLY A 39 11.35 18.52 10.71
C GLY A 39 10.96 20.00 10.78
N ALA A 40 9.70 20.28 11.05
CA ALA A 40 9.22 21.63 11.26
C ALA A 40 9.85 22.24 12.53
N CYS A 41 10.23 23.53 12.42
CA CYS A 41 10.82 24.31 13.52
C CYS A 41 9.80 25.31 14.07
N GLY A 42 9.47 25.16 15.34
CA GLY A 42 8.69 26.13 16.09
C GLY A 42 9.60 27.20 16.77
N ALA A 43 9.01 27.96 17.66
CA ALA A 43 9.75 28.94 18.48
C ALA A 43 10.35 28.30 19.74
N LEU A 44 9.74 27.25 20.27
CA LEU A 44 10.13 26.59 21.52
C LEU A 44 10.81 25.22 21.29
N THR A 45 10.56 24.58 20.16
CA THR A 45 11.00 23.21 19.89
C THR A 45 11.12 22.91 18.40
N THR A 46 11.65 21.72 18.10
CA THR A 46 11.63 21.12 16.77
C THR A 46 10.67 19.94 16.76
N GLU A 47 10.12 19.65 15.60
CA GLU A 47 9.24 18.50 15.39
C GLU A 47 9.89 17.17 15.80
N LYS A 48 11.16 16.94 15.41
CA LYS A 48 11.90 15.71 15.77
C LYS A 48 11.95 15.44 17.26
N ALA A 49 12.02 16.52 18.09
CA ALA A 49 12.07 16.40 19.55
C ALA A 49 10.69 16.04 20.14
N LEU A 50 9.61 16.65 19.60
CA LEU A 50 8.24 16.31 19.98
C LEU A 50 7.89 14.87 19.61
N ASN A 51 8.17 14.48 18.36
CA ASN A 51 7.88 13.16 17.85
C ASN A 51 8.54 12.08 18.70
N LEU A 52 9.83 12.27 19.07
CA LEU A 52 10.55 11.33 19.93
C LEU A 52 9.95 11.27 21.33
N ALA A 53 9.63 12.42 21.90
CA ALA A 53 9.09 12.50 23.27
C ALA A 53 7.72 11.81 23.39
N VAL A 54 6.84 11.95 22.39
CA VAL A 54 5.53 11.29 22.37
C VAL A 54 5.69 9.80 22.06
N ALA A 55 6.52 9.44 21.09
CA ALA A 55 6.80 8.03 20.73
C ALA A 55 7.34 7.22 21.91
N GLN A 56 8.24 7.78 22.70
CA GLN A 56 8.78 7.13 23.91
C GLN A 56 7.70 6.91 24.97
N ARG A 57 6.77 7.87 25.18
CA ARG A 57 5.64 7.71 26.08
C ARG A 57 4.66 6.63 25.62
N LEU A 58 4.34 6.63 24.34
CA LEU A 58 3.48 5.60 23.72
C LEU A 58 4.12 4.21 23.86
N ASN A 59 5.41 4.08 23.57
CA ASN A 59 6.14 2.83 23.73
C ASN A 59 6.09 2.33 25.17
N LYS A 60 6.25 3.24 26.15
CA LYS A 60 6.15 2.89 27.59
C LYS A 60 4.73 2.41 27.92
N LEU A 61 3.68 3.14 27.53
CA LEU A 61 2.29 2.77 27.78
C LEU A 61 1.95 1.40 27.22
N LEU A 62 2.33 1.12 25.97
CA LEU A 62 2.09 -0.16 25.34
C LEU A 62 2.83 -1.32 26.03
N LYS A 63 4.10 -1.16 26.37
CA LYS A 63 4.91 -2.19 27.06
C LYS A 63 4.42 -2.48 28.46
N ASP A 64 3.98 -1.46 29.18
CA ASP A 64 3.50 -1.63 30.56
C ASP A 64 2.12 -2.31 30.61
N SER A 65 1.24 -2.00 29.65
CA SER A 65 -0.18 -2.36 29.71
C SER A 65 -0.59 -3.52 28.79
N CYS A 66 0.17 -3.80 27.71
CA CYS A 66 -0.18 -4.81 26.70
C CYS A 66 0.89 -5.91 26.67
N LYS A 67 0.71 -6.98 27.46
CA LYS A 67 1.73 -8.04 27.62
C LYS A 67 1.84 -8.99 26.40
N ASP A 68 0.83 -9.01 25.57
CA ASP A 68 0.71 -9.79 24.34
C ASP A 68 1.09 -8.97 23.07
N VAL A 69 1.76 -7.83 23.25
CA VAL A 69 2.21 -6.92 22.20
C VAL A 69 3.73 -6.75 22.24
N ASN A 70 4.37 -6.99 21.12
CA ASN A 70 5.76 -6.61 20.90
C ASN A 70 5.82 -5.19 20.36
N VAL A 71 6.55 -4.32 21.04
CA VAL A 71 6.66 -2.90 20.66
C VAL A 71 8.09 -2.58 20.26
N TYR A 72 8.25 -2.09 19.04
CA TYR A 72 9.51 -1.68 18.45
C TYR A 72 9.48 -0.19 18.12
N MET A 73 10.60 0.49 18.23
CA MET A 73 10.76 1.88 17.83
C MET A 73 11.82 1.99 16.75
N THR A 74 11.56 2.75 15.69
CA THR A 74 12.55 3.01 14.62
C THR A 74 13.78 3.72 15.15
N ARG A 75 13.59 4.69 16.05
CA ARG A 75 14.66 5.36 16.81
C ARG A 75 14.24 5.62 18.24
N THR A 76 15.20 5.55 19.15
CA THR A 76 15.03 5.84 20.59
C THR A 76 15.83 7.06 21.04
N THR A 77 16.65 7.61 20.16
CA THR A 77 17.51 8.81 20.36
C THR A 77 17.39 9.76 19.17
N ASP A 78 18.06 10.90 19.23
CA ASP A 78 18.09 11.88 18.16
C ASP A 78 19.09 11.47 17.06
N VAL A 79 18.72 10.48 16.26
CA VAL A 79 19.49 9.99 15.09
C VAL A 79 18.66 10.14 13.80
N PHE A 80 19.36 10.37 12.70
CA PHE A 80 18.76 10.41 11.38
C PHE A 80 18.53 8.99 10.86
N LEU A 81 17.33 8.73 10.33
CA LEU A 81 16.99 7.54 9.56
C LEU A 81 16.31 7.97 8.26
N THR A 82 16.71 7.36 7.17
CA THR A 82 16.07 7.53 5.87
C THR A 82 14.64 6.97 5.88
N LEU A 83 13.77 7.45 4.98
CA LEU A 83 12.40 6.89 4.87
C LEU A 83 12.43 5.40 4.49
N GLN A 84 13.41 4.99 3.68
CA GLN A 84 13.56 3.59 3.31
C GLN A 84 14.01 2.72 4.48
N GLU A 85 14.92 3.20 5.33
CA GLU A 85 15.34 2.46 6.55
C GLU A 85 14.17 2.28 7.53
N ARG A 86 13.33 3.31 7.72
CA ARG A 86 12.11 3.22 8.54
C ARG A 86 11.17 2.14 8.04
N ALA A 87 10.86 2.15 6.74
CA ALA A 87 10.01 1.14 6.12
C ALA A 87 10.62 -0.27 6.18
N ASN A 88 11.93 -0.40 5.94
CA ASN A 88 12.64 -1.67 6.07
C ASN A 88 12.60 -2.20 7.51
N PHE A 89 12.69 -1.31 8.50
CA PHE A 89 12.57 -1.67 9.91
C PHE A 89 11.17 -2.22 10.23
N VAL A 90 10.11 -1.59 9.72
CA VAL A 90 8.72 -2.07 9.84
C VAL A 90 8.58 -3.48 9.29
N ASN A 91 9.03 -3.68 8.05
CA ASN A 91 8.91 -4.95 7.34
C ASN A 91 9.76 -6.06 7.99
N LYS A 92 10.96 -5.74 8.48
CA LYS A 92 11.85 -6.67 9.19
C LYS A 92 11.21 -7.23 10.48
N HIS A 93 10.40 -6.42 11.16
CA HIS A 93 9.74 -6.84 12.40
C HIS A 93 8.37 -7.46 12.17
N ASN A 94 7.97 -7.70 10.89
CA ASN A 94 6.65 -8.24 10.53
C ASN A 94 5.54 -7.51 11.30
N ALA A 95 5.53 -6.17 11.19
CA ALA A 95 4.60 -5.36 11.95
C ALA A 95 3.14 -5.65 11.56
N ASP A 96 2.26 -5.77 12.56
CA ASP A 96 0.82 -5.84 12.39
C ASP A 96 0.19 -4.44 12.34
N LEU A 97 0.93 -3.44 12.82
CA LEU A 97 0.56 -2.03 12.78
C LEU A 97 1.79 -1.14 12.82
N PHE A 98 1.80 -0.12 11.95
CA PHE A 98 2.81 0.92 11.91
C PHE A 98 2.22 2.27 12.27
N ILE A 99 2.80 2.95 13.25
CA ILE A 99 2.37 4.25 13.76
C ILE A 99 3.50 5.25 13.59
N CYS A 100 3.39 6.14 12.60
CA CYS A 100 4.34 7.22 12.36
C CYS A 100 3.83 8.49 13.04
N ILE A 101 4.66 9.12 13.90
CA ILE A 101 4.30 10.28 14.74
C ILE A 101 5.00 11.51 14.21
N HIS A 102 4.23 12.55 13.90
CA HIS A 102 4.64 13.84 13.36
C HIS A 102 3.92 15.02 14.04
N ALA A 103 4.41 16.20 13.82
CA ALA A 103 3.78 17.45 14.24
C ALA A 103 3.84 18.48 13.11
N ASN A 104 2.68 18.79 12.57
CA ASN A 104 2.45 19.56 11.37
C ASN A 104 3.00 21.01 11.43
N SER A 105 3.11 21.62 10.28
CA SER A 105 3.44 23.04 10.13
C SER A 105 2.67 23.65 8.96
N ALA A 106 2.33 24.93 9.07
CA ALA A 106 1.70 25.68 8.00
C ALA A 106 2.21 27.13 7.98
N GLU A 107 2.19 27.76 6.80
CA GLU A 107 2.50 29.19 6.65
C GLU A 107 1.53 30.02 7.48
N ASN A 108 0.25 29.68 7.46
CA ASN A 108 -0.76 30.32 8.28
C ASN A 108 -0.60 29.90 9.76
N LYS A 109 -0.02 30.79 10.57
CA LYS A 109 0.23 30.57 12.00
C LYS A 109 -1.04 30.37 12.86
N LYS A 110 -2.23 30.54 12.29
CA LYS A 110 -3.53 30.27 12.96
C LYS A 110 -4.03 28.84 12.73
N MET A 111 -3.37 28.09 11.87
CA MET A 111 -3.72 26.68 11.68
C MET A 111 -3.51 25.90 12.96
N ASN A 112 -4.50 25.10 13.33
CA ASN A 112 -4.52 24.31 14.57
C ASN A 112 -5.24 22.97 14.37
N GLY A 113 -5.13 22.10 15.37
CA GLY A 113 -5.82 20.81 15.41
C GLY A 113 -4.95 19.64 14.94
N ALA A 114 -5.49 18.44 15.08
CA ALA A 114 -4.84 17.20 14.68
C ALA A 114 -5.47 16.59 13.43
N GLU A 115 -4.68 15.88 12.66
CA GLU A 115 -5.12 15.13 11.49
C GLU A 115 -4.36 13.79 11.40
N THR A 116 -5.03 12.75 10.92
CA THR A 116 -4.41 11.43 10.79
C THR A 116 -4.47 10.98 9.35
N TYR A 117 -3.31 10.59 8.82
CA TYR A 117 -3.16 10.21 7.42
C TYR A 117 -3.04 8.70 7.25
N THR A 118 -3.61 8.19 6.17
CA THR A 118 -3.32 6.87 5.60
C THR A 118 -2.73 7.04 4.20
N LEU A 119 -2.13 5.97 3.67
CA LEU A 119 -1.69 5.95 2.28
C LEU A 119 -2.91 6.10 1.36
N GLY A 120 -2.75 6.86 0.30
CA GLY A 120 -3.76 7.01 -0.74
C GLY A 120 -3.65 8.30 -1.50
N LEU A 121 -4.66 8.58 -2.32
CA LEU A 121 -4.73 9.81 -3.10
C LEU A 121 -4.95 11.03 -2.23
N HIS A 122 -4.18 12.07 -2.46
CA HIS A 122 -4.49 13.38 -1.91
C HIS A 122 -5.68 13.99 -2.65
N LYS A 123 -6.78 14.17 -1.96
CA LYS A 123 -8.00 14.80 -2.50
C LYS A 123 -7.98 16.33 -2.43
N LEU A 124 -7.06 16.89 -1.67
CA LEU A 124 -6.91 18.32 -1.41
C LEU A 124 -5.44 18.73 -1.61
N ASP A 125 -5.20 19.91 -2.15
CA ASP A 125 -3.86 20.46 -2.30
C ASP A 125 -3.10 20.51 -0.96
N SER A 126 -3.79 20.82 0.15
CA SER A 126 -3.21 20.80 1.49
C SER A 126 -2.68 19.44 1.94
N ASN A 127 -3.30 18.34 1.50
CA ASN A 127 -2.80 17.00 1.81
C ASN A 127 -1.53 16.70 1.00
N PHE A 128 -1.48 17.19 -0.22
CA PHE A 128 -0.29 17.10 -1.06
C PHE A 128 0.88 17.87 -0.44
N ASP A 129 0.64 19.08 0.05
CA ASP A 129 1.68 19.92 0.67
C ASP A 129 2.30 19.24 1.91
N VAL A 130 1.47 18.55 2.73
CA VAL A 130 1.96 17.76 3.86
C VAL A 130 2.83 16.61 3.36
N ALA A 131 2.32 15.79 2.44
CA ALA A 131 3.10 14.66 1.91
C ALA A 131 4.40 15.11 1.22
N LYS A 132 4.37 16.22 0.49
CA LYS A 132 5.54 16.82 -0.13
C LYS A 132 6.58 17.22 0.91
N ARG A 133 6.17 17.84 1.99
CA ARG A 133 7.07 18.26 3.07
C ARG A 133 7.70 17.03 3.74
N GLU A 134 6.89 16.03 4.11
CA GLU A 134 7.38 14.82 4.79
C GLU A 134 8.28 13.97 3.89
N ASN A 135 7.98 13.88 2.60
CA ASN A 135 8.84 13.18 1.65
C ASN A 135 10.10 13.98 1.28
N SER A 136 10.16 15.29 1.53
CA SER A 136 11.31 16.14 1.14
C SER A 136 12.60 15.76 1.86
N VAL A 137 12.52 15.07 3.01
CA VAL A 137 13.67 14.51 3.73
C VAL A 137 14.54 13.59 2.86
N ILE A 138 13.97 12.98 1.83
CA ILE A 138 14.70 12.20 0.83
C ILE A 138 15.86 13.00 0.21
N MET A 139 15.69 14.31 0.03
CA MET A 139 16.71 15.19 -0.58
C MET A 139 17.93 15.41 0.33
N LEU A 140 17.84 15.04 1.62
CA LEU A 140 18.97 15.04 2.53
C LEU A 140 19.87 13.81 2.42
N GLU A 141 19.51 12.84 1.55
CA GLU A 141 20.20 11.59 1.37
C GLU A 141 21.12 11.65 0.14
N ASP A 142 22.38 11.17 0.28
CA ASP A 142 23.39 11.27 -0.79
C ASP A 142 23.00 10.48 -2.06
N ASN A 143 22.27 9.36 -1.90
CA ASN A 143 21.90 8.44 -2.99
C ASN A 143 20.40 8.40 -3.26
N TYR A 144 19.67 9.47 -2.95
CA TYR A 144 18.20 9.46 -3.00
C TYR A 144 17.64 9.08 -4.38
N GLN A 145 18.22 9.53 -5.47
CA GLN A 145 17.73 9.26 -6.83
C GLN A 145 17.69 7.75 -7.13
N THR A 146 18.70 7.00 -6.67
CA THR A 146 18.81 5.56 -6.86
C THR A 146 17.90 4.81 -5.89
N THR A 147 17.94 5.18 -4.61
CA THR A 147 17.15 4.55 -3.54
C THR A 147 15.65 4.67 -3.81
N TYR A 148 15.21 5.83 -4.28
CA TYR A 148 13.79 6.13 -4.51
C TYR A 148 13.34 6.02 -5.97
N GLN A 149 14.17 5.37 -6.81
CA GLN A 149 13.84 5.05 -8.21
C GLN A 149 13.38 6.27 -9.02
N GLY A 150 14.01 7.43 -8.78
CA GLY A 150 13.69 8.68 -9.45
C GLY A 150 12.42 9.37 -8.96
N PHE A 151 11.85 8.95 -7.82
CA PHE A 151 10.80 9.71 -7.15
C PHE A 151 11.36 11.09 -6.73
N ASP A 152 10.70 12.14 -7.17
CA ASP A 152 10.99 13.53 -6.78
C ASP A 152 9.85 14.03 -5.88
N PRO A 153 10.12 14.31 -4.60
CA PRO A 153 9.09 14.79 -3.68
C PRO A 153 8.53 16.16 -4.06
N ASN A 154 9.19 16.92 -4.95
CA ASN A 154 8.71 18.22 -5.44
C ASN A 154 7.85 18.12 -6.70
N SER A 155 7.82 16.96 -7.38
CA SER A 155 7.07 16.77 -8.62
C SER A 155 5.73 16.13 -8.34
N VAL A 156 4.62 16.79 -8.67
CA VAL A 156 3.26 16.25 -8.59
C VAL A 156 3.15 14.95 -9.37
N GLU A 157 3.85 14.85 -10.50
CA GLU A 157 3.87 13.67 -11.35
C GLU A 157 4.45 12.44 -10.63
N SER A 158 5.40 12.66 -9.72
CA SER A 158 5.97 11.55 -8.92
C SER A 158 4.95 10.91 -7.98
N TYR A 159 3.96 11.68 -7.53
CA TYR A 159 2.91 11.17 -6.65
C TYR A 159 1.81 10.38 -7.39
N ILE A 160 1.75 10.47 -8.71
CA ILE A 160 0.83 9.67 -9.52
C ILE A 160 1.09 8.17 -9.31
N MET A 161 2.32 7.77 -8.99
CA MET A 161 2.61 6.37 -8.65
C MET A 161 1.77 5.83 -7.49
N PHE A 162 1.43 6.67 -6.52
CA PHE A 162 0.60 6.26 -5.39
C PHE A 162 -0.89 6.08 -5.77
N GLU A 163 -1.32 6.64 -6.91
CA GLU A 163 -2.68 6.47 -7.43
C GLU A 163 -2.96 5.05 -7.91
N PHE A 164 -1.93 4.38 -8.41
CA PHE A 164 -2.06 3.04 -8.98
C PHE A 164 -1.82 1.91 -7.97
N MET A 165 -1.48 2.25 -6.75
CA MET A 165 -1.21 1.26 -5.72
C MET A 165 -2.45 0.99 -4.91
N GLN A 166 -2.99 -0.20 -5.11
CA GLN A 166 -4.04 -0.72 -4.24
C GLN A 166 -3.40 -1.07 -2.89
N ASP A 167 -3.63 -0.23 -1.89
CA ASP A 167 -3.20 -0.54 -0.53
C ASP A 167 -4.08 -1.66 0.04
N SER A 168 -3.51 -2.85 0.12
CA SER A 168 -4.16 -4.04 0.70
C SER A 168 -4.53 -3.85 2.18
N TYR A 169 -4.00 -2.83 2.82
CA TYR A 169 -4.19 -2.54 4.24
C TYR A 169 -5.05 -1.30 4.50
N LEU A 170 -5.57 -0.67 3.44
CA LEU A 170 -6.28 0.63 3.54
C LEU A 170 -7.44 0.59 4.54
N ASP A 171 -8.30 -0.40 4.46
CA ASP A 171 -9.47 -0.50 5.38
C ASP A 171 -9.04 -0.57 6.85
N LYS A 172 -7.99 -1.33 7.14
CA LYS A 172 -7.44 -1.47 8.50
C LYS A 172 -6.74 -0.18 8.93
N SER A 173 -6.01 0.47 8.02
CA SER A 173 -5.38 1.76 8.26
C SER A 173 -6.41 2.84 8.56
N LEU A 174 -7.48 2.93 7.77
CA LEU A 174 -8.59 3.86 7.98
C LEU A 174 -9.33 3.61 9.30
N GLN A 175 -9.53 2.34 9.67
CA GLN A 175 -10.14 1.98 10.95
C GLN A 175 -9.30 2.50 12.12
N PHE A 176 -7.98 2.26 12.10
CA PHE A 176 -7.09 2.74 13.15
C PHE A 176 -6.97 4.27 13.14
N ALA A 177 -6.80 4.89 11.97
CA ALA A 177 -6.74 6.34 11.82
C ALA A 177 -7.98 7.04 12.39
N SER A 178 -9.16 6.46 12.17
CA SER A 178 -10.42 7.00 12.71
C SER A 178 -10.46 6.96 14.23
N LEU A 179 -9.96 5.89 14.84
CA LEU A 179 -9.86 5.78 16.29
C LEU A 179 -8.86 6.78 16.87
N VAL A 180 -7.69 6.95 16.23
CA VAL A 180 -6.69 7.96 16.64
C VAL A 180 -7.29 9.35 16.55
N GLN A 181 -7.92 9.69 15.44
CA GLN A 181 -8.52 11.01 15.23
C GLN A 181 -9.60 11.32 16.24
N GLN A 182 -10.43 10.34 16.57
CA GLN A 182 -11.48 10.48 17.60
C GLN A 182 -10.86 10.75 18.98
N GLN A 183 -9.78 10.08 19.35
CA GLN A 183 -9.13 10.29 20.64
C GLN A 183 -8.40 11.65 20.69
N LEU A 184 -7.74 12.06 19.63
CA LEU A 184 -7.07 13.36 19.57
C LEU A 184 -8.06 14.52 19.66
N SER A 185 -9.20 14.43 18.99
CA SER A 185 -10.23 15.48 19.07
C SER A 185 -11.00 15.45 20.40
N GLY A 186 -11.29 14.27 20.94
CA GLY A 186 -12.04 14.11 22.19
C GLY A 186 -11.17 14.34 23.43
N LYS A 187 -10.16 13.48 23.67
CA LYS A 187 -9.34 13.49 24.89
C LYS A 187 -8.35 14.67 24.94
N CYS A 188 -7.74 15.00 23.80
CA CYS A 188 -6.76 16.08 23.75
C CYS A 188 -7.39 17.45 23.40
N GLU A 189 -8.69 17.47 23.17
CA GLU A 189 -9.45 18.68 22.77
C GLU A 189 -8.84 19.40 21.55
N ARG A 190 -8.24 18.62 20.63
CA ARG A 190 -7.70 19.14 19.38
C ARG A 190 -8.82 19.40 18.39
N ALA A 191 -8.72 20.51 17.66
CA ALA A 191 -9.63 20.74 16.55
C ALA A 191 -9.54 19.56 15.58
N ASP A 192 -10.68 18.96 15.27
CA ASP A 192 -10.76 17.77 14.39
C ASP A 192 -10.56 18.19 12.93
N ARG A 193 -9.46 17.77 12.35
CA ARG A 193 -9.18 18.01 10.93
C ARG A 193 -9.45 16.77 10.07
N GLY A 194 -9.85 15.67 10.69
CA GLY A 194 -10.30 14.44 10.06
C GLY A 194 -9.20 13.48 9.66
N VAL A 195 -9.65 12.30 9.23
CA VAL A 195 -8.79 11.30 8.59
C VAL A 195 -8.62 11.66 7.12
N ARG A 196 -7.38 11.61 6.64
CA ARG A 196 -6.97 12.05 5.32
C ARG A 196 -6.15 11.01 4.60
N GLN A 197 -5.94 11.20 3.31
CA GLN A 197 -5.08 10.34 2.49
C GLN A 197 -4.05 11.18 1.74
N ALA A 198 -2.82 10.69 1.69
CA ALA A 198 -1.77 11.27 0.86
C ALA A 198 -0.64 10.25 0.57
N GLY A 199 0.23 10.58 -0.37
CA GLY A 199 1.32 9.74 -0.82
C GLY A 199 2.57 9.84 0.05
N PHE A 200 2.58 9.28 1.23
CA PHE A 200 3.76 9.20 2.09
C PHE A 200 4.61 8.00 1.72
N TRP A 201 5.89 8.22 1.40
CA TRP A 201 6.81 7.15 1.03
C TRP A 201 6.93 6.08 2.12
N VAL A 202 7.04 6.51 3.37
CA VAL A 202 7.22 5.59 4.50
C VAL A 202 6.02 4.67 4.69
N LEU A 203 4.79 5.14 4.46
CA LEU A 203 3.59 4.32 4.52
C LEU A 203 3.49 3.39 3.31
N HIS A 204 3.86 3.90 2.12
CA HIS A 204 3.85 3.13 0.87
C HIS A 204 4.75 1.89 0.92
N LYS A 205 5.91 1.99 1.53
CA LYS A 205 6.88 0.89 1.61
C LYS A 205 6.65 -0.05 2.80
N SER A 206 5.68 0.25 3.66
CA SER A 206 5.32 -0.58 4.82
C SER A 206 4.31 -1.65 4.42
N ALA A 207 4.63 -2.92 4.72
CA ALA A 207 3.80 -4.08 4.37
C ALA A 207 2.81 -4.45 5.49
N CYS A 208 2.15 -3.44 6.07
CA CYS A 208 1.15 -3.59 7.14
C CYS A 208 0.20 -2.40 7.18
N PRO A 209 -0.92 -2.47 7.92
CA PRO A 209 -1.74 -1.31 8.25
C PRO A 209 -0.87 -0.19 8.83
N SER A 210 -0.99 1.03 8.31
CA SER A 210 -0.07 2.11 8.63
C SER A 210 -0.78 3.47 8.65
N VAL A 211 -0.38 4.33 9.59
CA VAL A 211 -0.87 5.70 9.73
C VAL A 211 0.27 6.67 10.01
N LEU A 212 0.09 7.92 9.59
CA LEU A 212 0.90 9.06 9.99
C LEU A 212 0.01 10.03 10.76
N VAL A 213 0.40 10.30 12.00
CA VAL A 213 -0.37 11.10 12.96
C VAL A 213 0.26 12.48 13.06
N GLU A 214 -0.44 13.49 12.62
CA GLU A 214 -0.08 14.91 12.83
C GLU A 214 -0.76 15.40 14.10
N MET A 215 0.02 15.46 15.18
CA MET A 215 -0.48 15.72 16.54
C MET A 215 -1.01 17.13 16.76
N GLY A 216 -0.60 18.08 15.94
CA GLY A 216 -0.88 19.51 16.03
C GLY A 216 0.10 20.31 15.18
N PHE A 217 0.02 21.62 15.20
CA PHE A 217 0.84 22.52 14.38
C PHE A 217 1.91 23.23 15.21
N VAL A 218 3.20 22.84 15.08
CA VAL A 218 4.32 23.53 15.77
C VAL A 218 4.48 24.98 15.29
N SER A 219 3.99 25.31 14.11
CA SER A 219 3.98 26.68 13.58
C SER A 219 2.99 27.61 14.28
N ASN A 220 2.01 27.07 15.02
CA ASN A 220 1.05 27.84 15.81
C ASN A 220 1.56 27.97 17.25
N PRO A 221 1.77 29.18 17.79
CA PRO A 221 2.35 29.38 19.12
C PRO A 221 1.53 28.77 20.27
N ASP A 222 0.21 28.71 20.15
CA ASP A 222 -0.63 28.15 21.21
C ASP A 222 -0.66 26.61 21.16
N GLU A 223 -0.67 26.03 19.96
CA GLU A 223 -0.50 24.60 19.75
C GLU A 223 0.89 24.15 20.23
N GLU A 224 1.94 24.89 19.87
CA GLU A 224 3.31 24.59 20.29
C GLU A 224 3.44 24.56 21.80
N LYS A 225 2.90 25.56 22.51
CA LYS A 225 2.89 25.58 24.00
C LYS A 225 2.24 24.31 24.57
N TYR A 226 1.13 23.86 23.97
CA TYR A 226 0.49 22.61 24.41
C TYR A 226 1.38 21.40 24.13
N LEU A 227 1.90 21.28 22.90
CA LEU A 227 2.69 20.14 22.45
C LEU A 227 3.99 19.98 23.26
N VAL A 228 4.66 21.08 23.66
CA VAL A 228 5.88 21.01 24.47
C VAL A 228 5.60 20.74 25.95
N SER A 229 4.37 20.94 26.41
CA SER A 229 4.02 20.69 27.81
C SER A 229 4.04 19.19 28.13
N GLU A 230 4.37 18.84 29.37
CA GLU A 230 4.32 17.46 29.83
C GLU A 230 2.90 16.88 29.70
N LYS A 231 1.88 17.70 30.02
CA LYS A 231 0.47 17.36 29.83
C LYS A 231 0.15 17.03 28.37
N GLY A 232 0.54 17.90 27.43
CA GLY A 232 0.24 17.70 26.01
C GLY A 232 0.90 16.44 25.45
N LYS A 233 2.18 16.23 25.74
CA LYS A 233 2.91 15.03 25.33
C LYS A 233 2.28 13.74 25.89
N GLN A 234 1.90 13.75 27.18
CA GLN A 234 1.29 12.60 27.85
C GLN A 234 -0.11 12.32 27.28
N GLN A 235 -0.97 13.34 27.17
CA GLN A 235 -2.33 13.18 26.64
C GLN A 235 -2.32 12.67 25.19
N THR A 236 -1.40 13.17 24.36
CA THR A 236 -1.26 12.72 22.97
C THR A 236 -0.85 11.24 22.91
N ALA A 237 0.13 10.82 23.72
CA ALA A 237 0.54 9.42 23.79
C ALA A 237 -0.59 8.51 24.29
N GLU A 238 -1.34 8.95 25.30
CA GLU A 238 -2.52 8.23 25.82
C GLU A 238 -3.65 8.12 24.80
N ALA A 239 -3.91 9.19 24.01
CA ALA A 239 -4.90 9.16 22.96
C ALA A 239 -4.58 8.10 21.90
N ILE A 240 -3.33 8.02 21.46
CA ILE A 240 -2.88 6.99 20.50
C ILE A 240 -2.94 5.59 21.12
N TYR A 241 -2.55 5.46 22.39
CA TYR A 241 -2.63 4.21 23.14
C TYR A 241 -4.08 3.69 23.25
N GLU A 242 -5.03 4.53 23.63
CA GLU A 242 -6.45 4.15 23.72
C GLU A 242 -7.04 3.76 22.37
N ALA A 243 -6.67 4.48 21.32
CA ALA A 243 -7.01 4.10 19.96
C ALA A 243 -6.46 2.72 19.57
N PHE A 244 -5.20 2.41 19.97
CA PHE A 244 -4.59 1.11 19.74
C PHE A 244 -5.34 -0.01 20.47
N VAL A 245 -5.68 0.18 21.73
CA VAL A 245 -6.43 -0.82 22.52
C VAL A 245 -7.80 -1.09 21.89
N ALA A 246 -8.51 -0.04 21.48
CA ALA A 246 -9.80 -0.17 20.81
C ALA A 246 -9.68 -0.92 19.47
N TYR A 247 -8.65 -0.59 18.69
CA TYR A 247 -8.35 -1.25 17.41
C TYR A 247 -8.06 -2.74 17.60
N LYS A 248 -7.12 -3.10 18.49
CA LYS A 248 -6.74 -4.48 18.77
C LYS A 248 -7.95 -5.31 19.22
N ASN A 249 -8.75 -4.79 20.17
CA ASN A 249 -9.96 -5.44 20.63
C ASN A 249 -10.98 -5.68 19.49
N SER A 250 -11.05 -4.78 18.52
CA SER A 250 -11.94 -4.94 17.36
C SER A 250 -11.51 -6.07 16.43
N LEU A 251 -10.19 -6.24 16.25
CA LEU A 251 -9.63 -7.34 15.46
C LEU A 251 -9.88 -8.69 16.12
N GLU A 252 -9.69 -8.79 17.43
CA GLU A 252 -9.94 -10.01 18.20
C GLU A 252 -11.40 -10.46 18.16
N LYS A 253 -12.34 -9.53 18.34
CA LYS A 253 -13.78 -9.80 18.21
C LYS A 253 -14.13 -10.33 16.80
N LYS A 254 -13.56 -9.73 15.77
CA LYS A 254 -13.76 -10.17 14.37
C LYS A 254 -13.24 -11.59 14.15
N SER A 255 -12.05 -11.91 14.65
CA SER A 255 -11.47 -13.24 14.56
C SER A 255 -12.31 -14.30 15.28
N GLN A 256 -12.83 -13.99 16.46
CA GLN A 256 -13.70 -14.89 17.22
C GLN A 256 -15.05 -15.12 16.55
N SER A 257 -15.64 -14.10 15.90
CA SER A 257 -16.89 -14.24 15.17
C SER A 257 -16.74 -15.14 13.93
N VAL A 258 -15.64 -14.99 13.19
CA VAL A 258 -15.34 -15.86 12.03
C VAL A 258 -15.10 -17.30 12.48
N ALA A 259 -14.38 -17.51 13.57
CA ALA A 259 -14.13 -18.85 14.11
C ALA A 259 -15.42 -19.55 14.65
N LYS A 260 -16.41 -18.79 15.09
CA LYS A 260 -17.72 -19.33 15.49
C LYS A 260 -18.59 -19.71 14.27
N SER A 261 -18.64 -18.85 13.25
CA SER A 261 -19.41 -19.15 12.04
C SER A 261 -18.89 -20.37 11.30
N SER A 262 -17.56 -20.55 11.20
CA SER A 262 -16.99 -21.75 10.58
C SER A 262 -17.30 -23.04 11.35
N LYS A 263 -17.43 -23.00 12.68
CA LYS A 263 -17.83 -24.17 13.47
C LYS A 263 -19.31 -24.51 13.33
N GLU A 264 -20.18 -23.50 13.22
CA GLU A 264 -21.62 -23.71 12.98
C GLU A 264 -21.91 -24.26 11.58
N ASP A 265 -21.10 -23.89 10.59
CA ASP A 265 -21.20 -24.42 9.24
C ASP A 265 -20.69 -25.87 9.16
N ASP A 266 -19.63 -26.22 9.89
CA ASP A 266 -19.13 -27.60 10.01
C ASP A 266 -20.09 -28.51 10.78
N GLU A 267 -20.75 -28.03 11.85
CA GLU A 267 -21.76 -28.79 12.58
C GLU A 267 -23.02 -29.02 11.74
N LYS A 268 -23.47 -28.05 10.95
CA LYS A 268 -24.59 -28.23 10.02
C LYS A 268 -24.31 -29.20 8.88
N ALA A 269 -23.05 -29.22 8.40
CA ALA A 269 -22.62 -30.17 7.37
C ALA A 269 -22.59 -31.63 7.87
N VAL A 270 -22.50 -31.87 9.18
CA VAL A 270 -22.51 -33.20 9.80
C VAL A 270 -23.94 -33.70 10.07
N GLU A 271 -24.93 -32.79 10.25
CA GLU A 271 -26.33 -33.17 10.47
C GLU A 271 -27.14 -33.47 9.19
N GLU A 272 -26.66 -33.07 8.02
CA GLU A 272 -27.33 -33.32 6.74
C GLU A 272 -26.81 -34.58 6.00
N GLN A 273 -26.45 -35.68 6.67
CA GLN A 273 -26.28 -36.94 6.00
C GLN A 273 -27.56 -37.78 6.13
N PRO A 274 -28.36 -37.96 5.04
CA PRO A 274 -29.55 -38.82 5.07
C PRO A 274 -29.16 -40.28 5.22
N LYS A 275 -29.88 -40.97 6.10
CA LYS A 275 -29.89 -42.43 6.21
C LYS A 275 -30.44 -43.03 4.93
N GLU A 276 -29.59 -43.35 3.95
CA GLU A 276 -29.92 -44.28 2.86
C GLU A 276 -28.70 -45.12 2.51
N GLN A 277 -28.57 -46.24 3.22
CA GLN A 277 -27.77 -47.35 2.76
C GLN A 277 -28.55 -48.63 2.98
N LYS A 278 -29.17 -49.11 1.91
CA LYS A 278 -29.29 -50.55 1.59
C LYS A 278 -29.94 -50.70 0.22
N LYS A 279 -29.13 -50.86 -0.82
CA LYS A 279 -29.28 -51.67 -2.02
C LYS A 279 -28.47 -51.10 -3.16
N GLN A 280 -27.32 -51.68 -3.41
CA GLN A 280 -26.86 -52.10 -4.72
C GLN A 280 -25.35 -52.30 -4.71
N ASP A 281 -24.93 -53.43 -4.19
CA ASP A 281 -23.73 -54.10 -4.71
C ASP A 281 -24.06 -54.63 -6.09
N THR A 282 -23.39 -54.12 -7.10
CA THR A 282 -22.96 -54.69 -8.38
C THR A 282 -22.82 -53.60 -9.42
N LYS A 283 -21.63 -53.03 -9.52
CA LYS A 283 -20.95 -52.48 -10.71
C LYS A 283 -19.78 -51.57 -10.29
N LYS A 284 -18.67 -52.20 -9.96
CA LYS A 284 -17.38 -51.50 -9.84
C LYS A 284 -16.30 -52.45 -10.37
N ALA A 285 -16.10 -52.42 -11.65
CA ALA A 285 -14.88 -52.90 -12.29
C ALA A 285 -14.83 -52.35 -13.72
N ASP A 286 -14.51 -51.08 -13.94
CA ASP A 286 -14.00 -50.60 -15.23
C ASP A 286 -13.63 -49.10 -15.26
N THR A 287 -13.17 -48.51 -14.13
CA THR A 287 -12.70 -47.11 -14.19
C THR A 287 -11.33 -46.86 -13.53
N LYS A 288 -10.45 -47.87 -13.60
CA LYS A 288 -9.09 -47.74 -12.99
C LYS A 288 -7.95 -47.81 -14.01
N LYS A 289 -8.21 -47.55 -15.29
CA LYS A 289 -7.18 -47.59 -16.36
C LYS A 289 -6.90 -46.23 -17.05
N THR A 290 -7.65 -45.18 -16.78
CA THR A 290 -7.48 -43.90 -17.45
C THR A 290 -6.63 -42.89 -16.68
N ASP A 291 -6.47 -43.04 -15.34
CA ASP A 291 -5.74 -42.06 -14.53
C ASP A 291 -4.22 -42.27 -14.44
N LYS A 292 -3.72 -43.42 -14.99
CA LYS A 292 -2.27 -43.70 -15.01
C LYS A 292 -1.53 -43.16 -16.24
N LYS A 293 -2.25 -42.74 -17.29
CA LYS A 293 -1.64 -42.22 -18.53
C LYS A 293 -1.44 -40.70 -18.54
N GLN A 294 -2.09 -39.92 -17.65
CA GLN A 294 -1.91 -38.48 -17.53
C GLN A 294 -0.83 -38.09 -16.55
N ALA A 295 -0.37 -38.96 -15.66
CA ALA A 295 0.70 -38.66 -14.70
C ALA A 295 2.11 -38.92 -15.28
N GLU A 296 2.26 -39.68 -16.35
CA GLU A 296 3.57 -39.90 -17.00
C GLU A 296 3.91 -38.84 -18.05
N GLN A 297 2.91 -38.14 -18.61
CA GLN A 297 3.13 -37.11 -19.61
C GLN A 297 3.57 -35.75 -18.99
N LYS A 298 3.28 -35.52 -17.69
CA LYS A 298 3.77 -34.31 -16.98
C LYS A 298 5.23 -34.40 -16.51
N LYS A 299 5.81 -35.57 -16.43
CA LYS A 299 7.22 -35.75 -16.03
C LYS A 299 8.21 -35.67 -17.19
N SER A 300 7.75 -35.81 -18.46
CA SER A 300 8.60 -35.70 -19.63
C SER A 300 8.81 -34.25 -20.11
N ASP A 301 7.89 -33.34 -19.79
CA ASP A 301 7.95 -31.94 -20.22
C ASP A 301 8.79 -31.06 -19.30
N GLU A 302 8.89 -31.42 -18.01
CA GLU A 302 9.79 -30.69 -17.08
C GLU A 302 11.28 -31.02 -17.29
N LYS A 303 11.62 -32.16 -17.91
CA LYS A 303 13.02 -32.55 -18.17
C LYS A 303 13.59 -31.94 -19.45
N LYS A 304 12.74 -31.46 -20.37
CA LYS A 304 13.19 -30.76 -21.61
C LYS A 304 13.43 -29.26 -21.43
N GLN A 305 12.88 -28.63 -20.39
CA GLN A 305 13.15 -27.20 -20.10
C GLN A 305 14.39 -26.97 -19.24
N ALA A 306 14.94 -27.99 -18.60
CA ALA A 306 16.15 -27.89 -17.78
C ALA A 306 17.47 -28.06 -18.58
N GLU A 307 17.44 -28.64 -19.77
CA GLU A 307 18.62 -28.81 -20.60
C GLU A 307 18.92 -27.64 -21.57
N GLN A 308 17.94 -26.76 -21.81
CA GLN A 308 18.08 -25.60 -22.71
C GLN A 308 18.68 -24.35 -22.03
N LYS A 309 18.92 -24.36 -20.71
CA LYS A 309 19.55 -23.26 -19.94
C LYS A 309 21.01 -23.45 -19.59
N LYS A 310 21.70 -24.47 -20.15
CA LYS A 310 23.10 -24.74 -19.83
C LYS A 310 24.08 -24.56 -21.01
N SER A 311 23.65 -24.05 -22.17
CA SER A 311 24.52 -23.91 -23.33
C SER A 311 25.01 -22.49 -23.67
N ASP A 312 24.53 -21.44 -22.99
CA ASP A 312 24.85 -20.05 -23.35
C ASP A 312 25.71 -19.30 -22.32
N ASN A 313 26.70 -20.00 -21.77
CA ASN A 313 27.66 -19.29 -20.93
C ASN A 313 29.09 -19.84 -21.10
N LYS A 314 29.69 -19.57 -22.25
CA LYS A 314 31.15 -19.62 -22.37
C LYS A 314 31.67 -18.85 -23.60
N THR A 315 32.65 -17.98 -23.35
CA THR A 315 33.54 -17.27 -24.29
C THR A 315 33.08 -15.87 -24.67
N THR A 316 33.77 -14.75 -24.43
CA THR A 316 35.22 -14.51 -24.44
C THR A 316 35.55 -13.17 -23.77
N GLU A 317 36.60 -13.15 -22.97
CA GLU A 317 37.39 -11.94 -22.69
C GLU A 317 38.37 -11.68 -23.87
N ALA A 318 38.62 -10.41 -24.15
CA ALA A 318 39.91 -9.78 -24.29
C ALA A 318 40.07 -8.80 -25.46
N LYS A 319 40.49 -7.61 -25.07
CA LYS A 319 41.47 -6.67 -25.64
C LYS A 319 41.13 -5.69 -26.75
N ALA A 320 41.27 -4.46 -26.29
CA ALA A 320 41.64 -3.17 -26.88
C ALA A 320 42.40 -3.17 -28.21
N ASP A 321 42.16 -2.24 -29.12
CA ASP A 321 42.97 -1.10 -29.52
C ASP A 321 42.73 -0.66 -30.99
N LYS A 322 42.72 0.68 -31.19
CA LYS A 322 43.07 1.44 -32.42
C LYS A 322 42.08 1.62 -33.57
N GLN A 323 41.56 2.84 -33.64
CA GLN A 323 41.26 3.56 -34.89
C GLN A 323 42.49 3.64 -35.83
N PRO A 324 42.37 3.71 -37.20
CA PRO A 324 41.94 4.95 -37.87
C PRO A 324 41.26 4.84 -39.26
N SER A 325 40.65 5.99 -39.64
CA SER A 325 40.53 6.56 -41.01
C SER A 325 39.57 5.95 -42.05
N GLN A 326 38.70 6.85 -42.54
CA GLN A 326 37.89 6.80 -43.76
C GLN A 326 38.74 6.67 -45.05
N PRO A 327 38.13 6.20 -46.18
CA PRO A 327 37.70 7.13 -47.22
C PRO A 327 36.40 6.81 -48.02
N LYS A 328 35.74 7.89 -48.37
CA LYS A 328 34.90 8.29 -49.51
C LYS A 328 34.25 7.29 -50.48
N GLN A 329 32.91 7.53 -50.60
CA GLN A 329 32.01 7.65 -51.77
C GLN A 329 32.02 6.62 -52.90
N THR A 330 30.85 6.03 -53.15
CA THR A 330 30.19 6.03 -54.46
C THR A 330 28.68 5.85 -54.32
N ALA A 331 27.90 6.40 -55.32
CA ALA A 331 26.50 6.75 -55.29
C ALA A 331 25.52 5.65 -55.72
N GLN A 332 24.35 5.62 -55.07
CA GLN A 332 22.95 5.40 -55.52
C GLN A 332 22.50 4.04 -56.11
N PRO A 333 21.24 3.59 -55.92
CA PRO A 333 20.02 4.42 -56.04
C PRO A 333 18.95 4.27 -54.91
N ALA A 334 18.05 5.22 -54.95
CA ALA A 334 16.93 5.49 -54.06
C ALA A 334 16.06 4.28 -53.70
N GLN A 335 15.94 4.00 -52.41
CA GLN A 335 14.79 3.30 -51.84
C GLN A 335 13.95 4.30 -51.01
N THR A 336 12.71 4.40 -51.40
CA THR A 336 11.66 5.20 -50.77
C THR A 336 11.62 4.97 -49.26
N LYS A 337 12.08 5.96 -48.45
CA LYS A 337 11.89 5.97 -47.02
C LYS A 337 10.40 6.12 -46.72
N GLN A 338 9.72 5.04 -46.41
CA GLN A 338 8.47 5.12 -45.67
C GLN A 338 8.75 5.80 -44.35
N LYS A 339 8.23 7.01 -44.18
CA LYS A 339 8.24 7.77 -42.94
C LYS A 339 7.49 6.95 -41.89
N LYS A 340 8.19 6.32 -40.93
CA LYS A 340 7.58 5.67 -39.81
C LYS A 340 6.86 6.78 -39.04
N GLU A 341 5.54 6.84 -39.10
CA GLU A 341 4.75 7.74 -38.26
C GLU A 341 5.07 7.41 -36.82
N GLU A 342 5.72 8.31 -36.12
CA GLU A 342 5.92 8.19 -34.68
C GLU A 342 4.55 8.30 -34.01
N LYS A 343 4.11 7.20 -33.43
CA LYS A 343 2.84 7.09 -32.75
C LYS A 343 2.87 7.95 -31.50
N LYS A 344 1.85 8.79 -31.31
CA LYS A 344 1.72 9.66 -30.16
C LYS A 344 0.83 9.01 -29.11
N PRO A 345 1.16 9.17 -27.80
CA PRO A 345 0.29 8.68 -26.76
C PRO A 345 -1.05 9.42 -26.76
N VAL A 346 -2.11 8.72 -26.35
CA VAL A 346 -3.45 9.29 -26.14
C VAL A 346 -3.85 9.15 -24.69
N PHE A 347 -4.53 10.17 -24.16
CA PHE A 347 -5.05 10.21 -22.80
C PHE A 347 -6.55 9.99 -22.81
N ARG A 348 -7.05 9.27 -21.79
CA ARG A 348 -8.47 9.04 -21.53
C ARG A 348 -8.75 9.24 -20.06
N VAL A 349 -10.01 9.39 -19.66
CA VAL A 349 -10.44 9.43 -18.26
C VAL A 349 -11.04 8.10 -17.87
N GLN A 350 -10.42 7.36 -16.96
CA GLN A 350 -11.01 6.17 -16.36
C GLN A 350 -12.10 6.60 -15.38
N ILE A 351 -13.32 6.09 -15.54
CA ILE A 351 -14.49 6.50 -14.76
C ILE A 351 -14.88 5.51 -13.68
N PHE A 352 -14.68 4.22 -13.91
CA PHE A 352 -14.87 3.15 -12.92
C PHE A 352 -14.34 1.80 -13.47
N SER A 353 -14.31 0.79 -12.60
CA SER A 353 -14.00 -0.60 -12.95
C SER A 353 -15.09 -1.54 -12.47
N VAL A 354 -15.39 -2.59 -13.23
CA VAL A 354 -16.39 -3.62 -12.90
C VAL A 354 -15.89 -4.99 -13.33
N THR A 355 -16.49 -6.05 -12.78
CA THR A 355 -16.12 -7.44 -13.12
C THR A 355 -16.97 -8.04 -14.25
N LYS A 356 -18.06 -7.34 -14.66
CA LYS A 356 -18.95 -7.78 -15.76
C LYS A 356 -19.09 -6.68 -16.77
N GLU A 357 -19.19 -7.06 -18.05
CA GLU A 357 -19.40 -6.09 -19.12
C GLU A 357 -20.77 -5.44 -19.01
N LEU A 358 -20.78 -4.10 -19.14
CA LEU A 358 -21.98 -3.29 -19.10
C LEU A 358 -22.48 -3.01 -20.52
N LYS A 359 -23.79 -3.10 -20.71
CA LYS A 359 -24.43 -2.75 -22.00
C LYS A 359 -24.38 -1.25 -22.24
N ALA A 360 -24.34 -0.85 -23.50
CA ALA A 360 -24.46 0.55 -23.89
C ALA A 360 -25.76 1.15 -23.32
N GLY A 361 -25.64 2.28 -22.60
CA GLY A 361 -26.79 2.92 -21.94
C GLY A 361 -27.05 2.47 -20.50
N ASP A 362 -26.20 1.59 -19.93
CA ASP A 362 -26.29 1.22 -18.51
C ASP A 362 -26.30 2.46 -17.60
N ALA A 363 -27.08 2.42 -16.53
CA ALA A 363 -27.24 3.54 -15.59
C ALA A 363 -25.91 3.97 -14.94
N SER A 364 -24.96 3.04 -14.81
CA SER A 364 -23.61 3.29 -14.28
C SER A 364 -22.86 4.35 -15.08
N PHE A 365 -23.14 4.49 -16.39
CA PHE A 365 -22.52 5.52 -17.23
C PHE A 365 -23.07 6.93 -16.99
N LYS A 366 -24.13 7.10 -16.20
CA LYS A 366 -24.75 8.41 -15.88
C LYS A 366 -25.00 9.28 -17.13
N GLY A 367 -25.45 8.63 -18.23
CA GLY A 367 -25.77 9.27 -19.49
C GLY A 367 -24.58 9.53 -20.42
N LEU A 368 -23.35 9.12 -20.07
CA LEU A 368 -22.21 9.18 -20.99
C LEU A 368 -22.37 8.16 -22.12
N LYS A 369 -22.07 8.60 -23.36
CA LYS A 369 -22.03 7.75 -24.55
C LYS A 369 -20.61 7.64 -25.07
N GLY A 370 -20.26 6.50 -25.66
CA GLY A 370 -18.91 6.29 -26.25
C GLY A 370 -17.83 5.92 -25.24
N CYS A 371 -18.20 5.41 -24.06
CA CYS A 371 -17.24 4.81 -23.13
C CYS A 371 -16.60 3.57 -23.77
N LYS A 372 -15.29 3.43 -23.61
CA LYS A 372 -14.51 2.26 -24.02
C LYS A 372 -14.05 1.54 -22.75
N TYR A 373 -13.70 0.26 -22.86
CA TYR A 373 -13.07 -0.44 -21.73
C TYR A 373 -11.80 -1.16 -22.16
N THR A 374 -10.91 -1.37 -21.20
CA THR A 374 -9.76 -2.26 -21.28
C THR A 374 -9.90 -3.34 -20.21
N LYS A 375 -9.45 -4.57 -20.51
CA LYS A 375 -9.48 -5.68 -19.58
C LYS A 375 -8.16 -5.74 -18.82
N ASP A 376 -8.26 -5.80 -17.49
CA ASP A 376 -7.11 -5.97 -16.60
C ASP A 376 -7.44 -7.04 -15.54
N GLY A 377 -6.87 -8.21 -15.72
CA GLY A 377 -7.23 -9.39 -14.93
C GLY A 377 -8.73 -9.70 -15.02
N ASN A 378 -9.41 -9.67 -13.88
CA ASN A 378 -10.86 -9.91 -13.76
C ASN A 378 -11.69 -8.62 -13.89
N TYR A 379 -11.06 -7.46 -14.11
CA TYR A 379 -11.74 -6.17 -14.16
C TYR A 379 -11.81 -5.62 -15.58
N LEU A 380 -12.92 -4.96 -15.87
CA LEU A 380 -13.15 -4.14 -17.07
C LEU A 380 -13.10 -2.67 -16.64
N LYS A 381 -12.03 -1.97 -17.06
CA LYS A 381 -11.77 -0.57 -16.73
C LYS A 381 -12.42 0.32 -17.80
N TYR A 382 -13.49 0.99 -17.46
CA TYR A 382 -14.21 1.87 -18.38
C TYR A 382 -13.59 3.26 -18.45
N THR A 383 -13.34 3.74 -19.67
CA THR A 383 -12.73 5.04 -19.94
C THR A 383 -13.62 5.89 -20.87
N TYR A 384 -13.51 7.21 -20.71
CA TYR A 384 -14.21 8.21 -21.53
C TYR A 384 -13.24 9.27 -22.02
N GLY A 385 -13.55 9.86 -23.19
CA GLY A 385 -12.72 10.85 -23.86
C GLY A 385 -11.48 10.20 -24.49
N GLU A 386 -10.87 10.91 -25.44
CA GLU A 386 -9.61 10.51 -26.05
C GLU A 386 -8.92 11.76 -26.60
N GLU A 387 -7.78 12.15 -26.02
CA GLU A 387 -7.05 13.35 -26.36
C GLU A 387 -5.55 13.08 -26.41
N GLN A 388 -4.84 13.71 -27.34
CA GLN A 388 -3.37 13.72 -27.37
C GLN A 388 -2.77 14.80 -26.48
N SER A 389 -3.57 15.76 -26.02
CA SER A 389 -3.16 16.83 -25.12
C SER A 389 -3.59 16.53 -23.70
N TYR A 390 -2.63 16.51 -22.78
CA TYR A 390 -2.91 16.32 -21.35
C TYR A 390 -3.80 17.44 -20.78
N GLU A 391 -3.58 18.69 -21.19
CA GLU A 391 -4.40 19.81 -20.71
C GLU A 391 -5.87 19.72 -21.19
N LYS A 392 -6.10 19.16 -22.37
CA LYS A 392 -7.47 18.94 -22.87
C LYS A 392 -8.17 17.83 -22.09
N ILE A 393 -7.49 16.68 -21.88
CA ILE A 393 -8.10 15.58 -21.14
C ILE A 393 -8.30 15.92 -19.66
N LYS A 394 -7.46 16.79 -19.08
CA LYS A 394 -7.63 17.31 -17.73
C LYS A 394 -8.95 18.08 -17.61
N LYS A 395 -9.31 18.92 -18.55
CA LYS A 395 -10.61 19.62 -18.56
C LYS A 395 -11.77 18.62 -18.63
N VAL A 396 -11.65 17.58 -19.44
CA VAL A 396 -12.66 16.52 -19.53
C VAL A 396 -12.81 15.80 -18.19
N ARG A 397 -11.69 15.47 -17.51
CA ARG A 397 -11.71 14.87 -16.18
C ARG A 397 -12.41 15.77 -15.16
N ASP A 398 -12.08 17.05 -15.11
CA ASP A 398 -12.63 18.02 -14.16
C ASP A 398 -14.16 18.15 -14.31
N GLU A 399 -14.66 18.10 -15.54
CA GLU A 399 -16.11 18.05 -15.81
C GLU A 399 -16.74 16.73 -15.35
N LEU A 400 -16.05 15.60 -15.59
CA LEU A 400 -16.54 14.28 -15.21
C LEU A 400 -16.54 14.05 -13.71
N GLN A 401 -15.65 14.68 -12.95
CA GLN A 401 -15.60 14.57 -11.48
C GLN A 401 -16.91 14.98 -10.80
N LYS A 402 -17.72 15.83 -11.44
CA LYS A 402 -19.07 16.19 -10.96
C LYS A 402 -20.02 14.97 -10.92
N LYS A 403 -19.80 14.00 -11.78
CA LYS A 403 -20.61 12.78 -11.92
C LYS A 403 -19.88 11.53 -11.37
N PHE A 404 -18.58 11.44 -11.58
CA PHE A 404 -17.70 10.32 -11.20
C PHE A 404 -16.57 10.87 -10.32
N LYS A 405 -16.80 10.93 -9.04
CA LYS A 405 -15.89 11.58 -8.08
C LYS A 405 -14.45 11.04 -8.12
N ASP A 406 -14.31 9.74 -8.41
CA ASP A 406 -13.02 9.03 -8.38
C ASP A 406 -12.45 8.77 -9.78
N CYS A 407 -12.88 9.54 -10.80
CA CYS A 407 -12.35 9.41 -12.15
C CYS A 407 -10.95 10.04 -12.27
N PHE A 408 -10.07 9.42 -13.06
CA PHE A 408 -8.70 9.86 -13.24
C PHE A 408 -8.21 9.65 -14.68
N ILE A 409 -7.10 10.32 -15.03
CA ILE A 409 -6.53 10.25 -16.38
C ILE A 409 -5.64 9.01 -16.51
N VAL A 410 -5.77 8.29 -17.62
CA VAL A 410 -4.92 7.18 -18.06
C VAL A 410 -4.35 7.48 -19.44
N ALA A 411 -3.20 6.90 -19.76
CA ALA A 411 -2.55 7.07 -21.07
C ALA A 411 -2.42 5.73 -21.80
N PHE A 412 -2.47 5.78 -23.11
CA PHE A 412 -2.32 4.62 -23.98
C PHE A 412 -1.34 4.93 -25.11
N LEU A 413 -0.55 3.95 -25.48
CA LEU A 413 0.27 3.95 -26.70
C LEU A 413 -0.02 2.65 -27.44
N ASP A 414 -0.42 2.75 -28.70
CA ASP A 414 -0.81 1.58 -29.53
C ASP A 414 -1.92 0.70 -28.93
N GLY A 415 -2.80 1.28 -28.13
CA GLY A 415 -3.89 0.57 -27.46
C GLY A 415 -3.49 -0.09 -26.12
N GLU A 416 -2.21 -0.13 -25.80
CA GLU A 416 -1.73 -0.59 -24.50
C GLU A 416 -1.65 0.55 -23.50
N GLN A 417 -2.05 0.28 -22.26
CA GLN A 417 -1.99 1.28 -21.21
C GLN A 417 -0.53 1.48 -20.78
N ILE A 418 -0.09 2.74 -20.79
CA ILE A 418 1.23 3.18 -20.34
C ILE A 418 1.09 4.16 -19.18
N TYR A 419 2.18 4.40 -18.46
CA TYR A 419 2.17 5.43 -17.43
C TYR A 419 1.97 6.82 -18.05
N VAL A 420 1.12 7.63 -17.42
CA VAL A 420 0.87 9.03 -17.84
C VAL A 420 2.18 9.83 -17.89
N LYS A 421 3.10 9.57 -16.94
CA LYS A 421 4.44 10.17 -16.91
C LYS A 421 5.24 9.90 -18.19
N ASP A 422 5.21 8.65 -18.68
CA ASP A 422 5.95 8.29 -19.89
C ASP A 422 5.31 8.88 -21.13
N ALA A 423 3.98 8.91 -21.18
CA ALA A 423 3.24 9.61 -22.21
C ALA A 423 3.58 11.11 -22.25
N LEU A 424 3.68 11.76 -21.08
CA LEU A 424 4.04 13.17 -20.98
C LEU A 424 5.47 13.47 -21.41
N LYS A 425 6.44 12.57 -21.11
CA LYS A 425 7.82 12.68 -21.62
C LYS A 425 7.82 12.62 -23.15
N MET A 426 7.13 11.66 -23.75
CA MET A 426 7.04 11.50 -25.20
C MET A 426 6.46 12.72 -25.92
N ILE A 427 5.73 13.59 -25.20
CA ILE A 427 5.14 14.83 -25.74
C ILE A 427 6.08 16.02 -25.50
N LYS A 428 6.83 16.06 -24.38
CA LYS A 428 7.74 17.17 -24.03
C LYS A 428 9.05 17.14 -24.83
N ASP A 429 9.50 15.96 -25.23
CA ASP A 429 10.74 15.76 -25.99
C ASP A 429 10.56 16.12 -27.49
N LYS A 430 9.48 16.82 -27.84
CA LYS A 430 9.16 17.38 -29.15
C LYS A 430 8.86 18.85 -29.07
#